data_b0883ce8ed2221723d9c0761e977fce3
#
_entry.id   b0883ce8ed2221723d9c0761e977fce3
#
_cell.length_a   1.000
_cell.length_b   1.000
_cell.length_c   1.000
_cell.angle_alpha   90.00
_cell.angle_beta   90.00
_cell.angle_gamma   90.00
#
_symmetry.space_group_name_H-M   'P 1'
#
loop_
_entity.id
_entity.type
_entity.pdbx_description
1 polymer ?
#
loop_
_entity_poly.entity_id
_entity_poly.type
_entity_poly.pdbx_seq_one_letter_code
_entity_poly.pdbx_strand_id
1 'polypeptide(L)'
;MGWTAVLLLCCTLPAQGLIRIPLQRFSSVRTELRSAELLESFLRDHQPDVFARKYSQCFPPRLHTLRLGWTSEKLYNYMDAQYYGEIGLGTPQQNFTVVFDTGSADLWIPSSYCVSEACTRHRKFKAFKSSTYTQVGKVISIQYGTGHMLGIMAKDVLKVGDLVVTDQEFGESVYEPGFTFVLGQFDGILGLGYPSLAEEVDSPVFDTLMAQKKVTQPIFSFYLSRKKSSANPEGELLLGGVDEALYTGPIHWVPVTQKNFWQIKIDSIKVQGTSTFCTTGCQAIVDTGTSLIGGPTGDIILLQQLIGASPTSMGEFVVDCVRVTSLPQITFTLNGVKYPLPPESYVRKEVISGQEICFSGFQAMEMSSRQGPLWILGDVFISEFYTVFDRGQDRVGFAPARQTGEWGS
;
A
#
# COMPACT_ATOMS: atom_id res chain seq x y z
N MET A 1 -16.96 55.23 -39.26
CA MET A 1 -17.34 54.46 -38.08
C MET A 1 -16.92 53.00 -38.32
N GLY A 2 -15.73 52.67 -37.87
CA GLY A 2 -15.20 51.33 -38.01
C GLY A 2 -15.36 50.54 -36.71
N TRP A 3 -15.99 49.37 -36.79
CA TRP A 3 -16.15 48.45 -35.71
C TRP A 3 -14.97 47.47 -35.73
N THR A 4 -14.06 47.59 -34.77
CA THR A 4 -12.99 46.60 -34.52
C THR A 4 -13.60 45.46 -33.72
N ALA A 5 -13.75 44.29 -34.32
CA ALA A 5 -14.13 43.08 -33.63
C ALA A 5 -12.91 42.55 -32.87
N VAL A 6 -12.97 42.57 -31.53
CA VAL A 6 -12.00 41.91 -30.66
C VAL A 6 -12.36 40.44 -30.62
N LEU A 7 -11.58 39.60 -31.29
CA LEU A 7 -11.62 38.14 -31.16
C LEU A 7 -10.99 37.76 -29.80
N LEU A 8 -11.83 37.45 -28.83
CA LEU A 8 -11.40 36.75 -27.60
C LEU A 8 -11.02 35.31 -27.99
N LEU A 9 -9.72 35.07 -28.11
CA LEU A 9 -9.18 33.69 -28.15
C LEU A 9 -9.36 33.08 -26.75
N CYS A 10 -10.45 32.32 -26.56
CA CYS A 10 -10.59 31.42 -25.42
C CYS A 10 -9.56 30.29 -25.60
N CYS A 11 -8.38 30.43 -24.98
CA CYS A 11 -7.47 29.30 -24.78
C CYS A 11 -8.17 28.30 -23.85
N THR A 12 -8.90 27.36 -24.40
CA THR A 12 -9.29 26.14 -23.69
C THR A 12 -8.01 25.35 -23.44
N LEU A 13 -7.42 25.50 -22.24
CA LEU A 13 -6.45 24.53 -21.76
C LEU A 13 -7.17 23.18 -21.80
N PRO A 14 -6.55 22.14 -22.39
CA PRO A 14 -7.13 20.81 -22.32
C PRO A 14 -7.30 20.48 -20.84
N ALA A 15 -8.53 20.23 -20.41
CA ALA A 15 -8.78 19.66 -19.09
C ALA A 15 -7.96 18.37 -19.03
N GLN A 16 -6.92 18.34 -18.22
CA GLN A 16 -6.21 17.09 -17.95
C GLN A 16 -7.24 16.18 -17.31
N GLY A 17 -7.61 15.12 -18.04
CA GLY A 17 -8.57 14.15 -17.57
C GLY A 17 -8.05 13.39 -16.35
N LEU A 18 -8.94 12.68 -15.70
CA LEU A 18 -8.59 11.74 -14.63
C LEU A 18 -7.62 10.70 -15.17
N ILE A 19 -6.46 10.55 -14.53
CA ILE A 19 -5.44 9.57 -14.93
C ILE A 19 -5.69 8.26 -14.22
N ARG A 20 -5.79 7.18 -14.99
CA ARG A 20 -6.06 5.81 -14.52
C ARG A 20 -4.83 4.95 -14.65
N ILE A 21 -4.47 4.27 -13.59
CA ILE A 21 -3.40 3.29 -13.55
C ILE A 21 -4.05 1.96 -13.19
N PRO A 22 -4.13 1.01 -14.14
CA PRO A 22 -4.67 -0.30 -13.85
C PRO A 22 -3.78 -1.03 -12.85
N LEU A 23 -4.38 -1.59 -11.83
CA LEU A 23 -3.72 -2.42 -10.84
C LEU A 23 -3.99 -3.89 -11.14
N GLN A 24 -2.96 -4.71 -11.08
CA GLN A 24 -3.02 -6.16 -11.23
C GLN A 24 -2.86 -6.80 -9.85
N ARG A 25 -3.67 -7.82 -9.59
CA ARG A 25 -3.58 -8.61 -8.37
C ARG A 25 -2.64 -9.79 -8.59
N PHE A 26 -1.80 -10.09 -7.61
CA PHE A 26 -0.89 -11.22 -7.64
C PHE A 26 -1.00 -12.08 -6.39
N SER A 27 -0.40 -13.28 -6.41
CA SER A 27 -0.27 -14.13 -5.23
C SER A 27 0.67 -13.46 -4.23
N SER A 28 0.24 -13.35 -2.97
CA SER A 28 1.11 -12.79 -1.94
C SER A 28 2.34 -13.68 -1.71
N VAL A 29 3.44 -13.08 -1.26
CA VAL A 29 4.67 -13.80 -0.86
C VAL A 29 4.35 -14.92 0.14
N ARG A 30 3.43 -14.68 1.06
CA ARG A 30 2.95 -15.69 2.01
C ARG A 30 2.31 -16.88 1.30
N THR A 31 1.48 -16.64 0.28
CA THR A 31 0.84 -17.71 -0.51
C THR A 31 1.88 -18.51 -1.29
N GLU A 32 2.86 -17.84 -1.89
CA GLU A 32 3.97 -18.50 -2.61
C GLU A 32 4.84 -19.36 -1.67
N LEU A 33 5.22 -18.82 -0.50
CA LEU A 33 5.97 -19.58 0.52
C LEU A 33 5.20 -20.80 1.00
N ARG A 34 3.87 -20.69 1.15
CA ARG A 34 3.01 -21.79 1.56
C ARG A 34 2.94 -22.87 0.47
N SER A 35 2.77 -22.47 -0.79
CA SER A 35 2.72 -23.41 -1.91
C SER A 35 4.04 -24.18 -2.11
N ALA A 36 5.16 -23.54 -1.74
CA ALA A 36 6.49 -24.13 -1.77
C ALA A 36 6.85 -24.91 -0.50
N GLU A 37 5.95 -25.01 0.48
CA GLU A 37 6.18 -25.64 1.81
C GLU A 37 7.31 -24.96 2.62
N LEU A 38 7.62 -23.69 2.31
CA LEU A 38 8.71 -22.94 2.94
C LEU A 38 8.22 -21.94 4.00
N LEU A 39 6.90 -21.73 4.15
CA LEU A 39 6.38 -20.68 5.03
C LEU A 39 6.77 -20.88 6.50
N GLU A 40 6.73 -22.11 7.00
CA GLU A 40 7.08 -22.39 8.41
C GLU A 40 8.57 -22.12 8.69
N SER A 41 9.46 -22.59 7.82
CA SER A 41 10.90 -22.33 7.95
C SER A 41 11.20 -20.85 7.81
N PHE A 42 10.56 -20.18 6.85
CA PHE A 42 10.69 -18.73 6.66
C PHE A 42 10.29 -17.95 7.90
N LEU A 43 9.11 -18.21 8.49
CA LEU A 43 8.63 -17.50 9.69
C LEU A 43 9.51 -17.81 10.92
N ARG A 44 10.07 -19.02 11.02
CA ARG A 44 11.02 -19.37 12.08
C ARG A 44 12.32 -18.58 12.00
N ASP A 45 12.84 -18.41 10.77
CA ASP A 45 14.14 -17.77 10.53
C ASP A 45 14.05 -16.25 10.38
N HIS A 46 12.85 -15.72 10.08
CA HIS A 46 12.61 -14.31 9.74
C HIS A 46 11.63 -13.63 10.68
N GLN A 47 11.59 -14.06 11.94
CA GLN A 47 10.94 -13.23 12.96
C GLN A 47 11.64 -11.85 13.00
N PRO A 48 10.89 -10.74 13.14
CA PRO A 48 11.44 -9.39 13.04
C PRO A 48 12.74 -9.17 13.83
N ASP A 49 12.82 -9.74 15.03
CA ASP A 49 14.00 -9.64 15.90
C ASP A 49 15.23 -10.42 15.39
N VAL A 50 15.02 -11.52 14.68
CA VAL A 50 16.11 -12.35 14.14
C VAL A 50 16.68 -11.70 12.89
N PHE A 51 15.81 -11.09 12.08
CA PHE A 51 16.21 -10.41 10.85
C PHE A 51 17.09 -9.20 11.15
N ALA A 52 16.67 -8.34 12.07
CA ALA A 52 17.44 -7.17 12.50
C ALA A 52 18.81 -7.55 13.05
N ARG A 53 18.93 -8.65 13.82
CA ARG A 53 20.21 -9.11 14.40
C ARG A 53 21.13 -9.78 13.39
N LYS A 54 20.58 -10.62 12.49
CA LYS A 54 21.39 -11.41 11.56
C LYS A 54 22.03 -10.56 10.47
N TYR A 55 21.33 -9.53 10.01
CA TYR A 55 21.77 -8.67 8.91
C TYR A 55 22.37 -7.34 9.35
N SER A 56 22.13 -6.89 10.58
CA SER A 56 22.78 -5.69 11.11
C SER A 56 24.32 -5.75 11.05
N GLN A 57 24.88 -6.96 11.16
CA GLN A 57 26.33 -7.18 11.05
C GLN A 57 26.90 -7.00 9.63
N CYS A 58 26.05 -7.02 8.62
CA CYS A 58 26.46 -6.83 7.22
C CYS A 58 26.56 -5.37 6.80
N PHE A 59 26.16 -4.43 7.67
CA PHE A 59 26.14 -3.00 7.36
C PHE A 59 27.35 -2.27 7.96
N PRO A 60 27.85 -1.22 7.26
CA PRO A 60 28.91 -0.38 7.80
C PRO A 60 28.52 0.18 9.18
N PRO A 61 29.45 0.24 10.15
CA PRO A 61 29.17 0.71 11.52
C PRO A 61 28.52 2.11 11.60
N ARG A 62 28.72 2.96 10.59
CA ARG A 62 28.12 4.30 10.50
C ARG A 62 26.61 4.27 10.32
N LEU A 63 26.04 3.19 9.76
CA LEU A 63 24.59 3.00 9.62
C LEU A 63 23.95 2.52 10.92
N HIS A 64 24.72 1.90 11.84
CA HIS A 64 24.23 1.51 13.16
C HIS A 64 24.03 2.69 14.11
N THR A 65 24.81 3.76 13.95
CA THR A 65 24.77 4.92 14.87
C THR A 65 23.63 5.89 14.58
N LEU A 66 22.99 5.83 13.40
CA LEU A 66 21.85 6.68 13.06
C LEU A 66 20.52 6.21 13.68
N ARG A 67 20.49 5.05 14.32
CA ARG A 67 19.26 4.41 14.82
C ARG A 67 19.06 4.36 16.32
N LEU A 68 19.95 4.87 17.12
CA LEU A 68 19.86 4.76 18.60
C LEU A 68 18.92 5.78 19.25
N GLY A 69 18.07 6.50 18.51
CA GLY A 69 17.25 7.57 19.06
C GLY A 69 15.73 7.51 18.88
N TRP A 70 15.19 6.73 17.92
CA TRP A 70 13.76 6.74 17.61
C TRP A 70 13.30 5.35 17.20
N THR A 71 12.61 4.67 18.06
CA THR A 71 11.77 3.53 17.74
C THR A 71 10.45 4.03 17.14
N SER A 72 10.43 4.45 15.89
CA SER A 72 9.23 4.34 15.10
C SER A 72 9.30 2.95 14.47
N GLU A 73 8.54 2.01 14.99
CA GLU A 73 8.35 0.72 14.35
C GLU A 73 7.64 0.97 13.03
N LYS A 74 8.39 0.83 11.93
CA LYS A 74 7.84 0.91 10.59
C LYS A 74 7.31 -0.45 10.24
N LEU A 75 6.03 -0.56 10.08
CA LEU A 75 5.36 -1.77 9.63
C LEU A 75 5.06 -1.67 8.16
N TYR A 76 5.65 -2.59 7.40
CA TYR A 76 5.31 -2.79 6.01
C TYR A 76 5.17 -4.29 5.79
N ASN A 77 3.96 -4.77 5.57
CA ASN A 77 3.68 -6.19 5.40
C ASN A 77 3.57 -6.56 3.92
N TYR A 78 4.68 -6.49 3.18
CA TYR A 78 4.70 -6.91 1.77
C TYR A 78 4.53 -8.41 1.55
N MET A 79 4.58 -9.23 2.60
CA MET A 79 4.26 -10.66 2.47
C MET A 79 2.83 -10.90 1.97
N ASP A 80 1.95 -9.94 2.21
CA ASP A 80 0.55 -10.01 1.86
C ASP A 80 0.13 -8.94 0.82
N ALA A 81 1.04 -8.07 0.31
CA ALA A 81 0.75 -7.16 -0.79
C ALA A 81 0.24 -7.92 -2.00
N GLN A 82 -0.82 -7.45 -2.63
CA GLN A 82 -1.50 -8.17 -3.72
C GLN A 82 -1.73 -7.34 -4.99
N TYR A 83 -1.41 -6.04 -4.99
CA TYR A 83 -1.67 -5.16 -6.13
C TYR A 83 -0.42 -4.40 -6.55
N TYR A 84 -0.14 -4.41 -7.84
CA TYR A 84 0.90 -3.59 -8.45
C TYR A 84 0.40 -2.92 -9.73
N GLY A 85 1.08 -1.87 -10.15
CA GLY A 85 0.89 -1.25 -11.45
C GLY A 85 2.23 -0.92 -12.10
N GLU A 86 2.20 -0.41 -13.33
CA GLU A 86 3.40 -0.12 -14.10
C GLU A 86 3.77 1.37 -14.04
N ILE A 87 5.06 1.64 -13.89
CA ILE A 87 5.68 2.96 -14.05
C ILE A 87 6.80 2.90 -15.08
N GLY A 88 7.18 4.06 -15.59
CA GLY A 88 8.33 4.21 -16.48
C GLY A 88 9.38 5.14 -15.90
N LEU A 89 10.64 4.79 -15.99
CA LEU A 89 11.78 5.61 -15.57
C LEU A 89 12.80 5.80 -16.69
N GLY A 90 13.34 7.01 -16.78
CA GLY A 90 14.43 7.34 -17.67
C GLY A 90 14.03 7.72 -19.11
N THR A 91 15.02 8.11 -19.90
CA THR A 91 14.90 8.47 -21.33
C THR A 91 15.97 7.75 -22.15
N PRO A 92 15.61 6.75 -22.99
CA PRO A 92 14.29 6.21 -23.22
C PRO A 92 13.70 5.51 -22.00
N GLN A 93 12.37 5.46 -21.93
CA GLN A 93 11.63 4.88 -20.82
C GLN A 93 11.98 3.40 -20.60
N GLN A 94 12.19 3.03 -19.35
CA GLN A 94 12.32 1.66 -18.86
C GLN A 94 11.16 1.38 -17.93
N ASN A 95 10.40 0.30 -18.15
CA ASN A 95 9.17 0.00 -17.43
C ASN A 95 9.43 -0.93 -16.26
N PHE A 96 8.77 -0.64 -15.13
CA PHE A 96 8.85 -1.39 -13.88
C PHE A 96 7.47 -1.59 -13.28
N THR A 97 7.27 -2.74 -12.66
CA THR A 97 6.08 -3.00 -11.83
C THR A 97 6.38 -2.59 -10.39
N VAL A 98 5.49 -1.81 -9.79
CA VAL A 98 5.66 -1.33 -8.41
C VAL A 98 4.39 -1.50 -7.60
N VAL A 99 4.55 -1.74 -6.29
CA VAL A 99 3.47 -1.58 -5.33
C VAL A 99 3.24 -0.09 -5.10
N PHE A 100 2.01 0.38 -5.22
CA PHE A 100 1.61 1.74 -4.84
C PHE A 100 1.19 1.72 -3.37
N ASP A 101 2.06 2.23 -2.52
CA ASP A 101 2.03 2.01 -1.08
C ASP A 101 1.76 3.31 -0.30
N THR A 102 0.58 3.45 0.30
CA THR A 102 0.26 4.60 1.16
C THR A 102 0.87 4.50 2.56
N GLY A 103 1.44 3.35 2.90
CA GLY A 103 2.18 3.10 4.14
C GLY A 103 3.66 3.50 4.09
N SER A 104 4.19 3.88 2.92
CA SER A 104 5.55 4.40 2.74
C SER A 104 5.56 5.66 1.87
N ALA A 105 6.72 6.31 1.72
CA ALA A 105 6.84 7.55 0.95
C ALA A 105 8.00 7.58 -0.03
N ASP A 106 8.88 6.59 -0.02
CA ASP A 106 10.03 6.51 -0.92
C ASP A 106 9.68 5.73 -2.21
N LEU A 107 10.28 6.15 -3.33
CA LEU A 107 10.30 5.38 -4.58
C LEU A 107 11.63 4.67 -4.68
N TRP A 108 11.65 3.37 -4.98
CA TRP A 108 12.87 2.65 -5.33
C TRP A 108 12.60 1.49 -6.31
N ILE A 109 13.63 1.14 -7.08
CA ILE A 109 13.67 0.03 -8.02
C ILE A 109 15.05 -0.62 -8.02
N PRO A 110 15.21 -1.87 -8.52
CA PRO A 110 16.52 -2.53 -8.60
C PRO A 110 17.46 -1.85 -9.61
N SER A 111 18.69 -1.61 -9.19
CA SER A 111 19.76 -1.15 -10.05
C SER A 111 20.35 -2.30 -10.88
N SER A 112 20.90 -1.97 -12.07
CA SER A 112 21.69 -2.94 -12.85
C SER A 112 22.92 -3.46 -12.09
N TYR A 113 23.34 -2.79 -11.04
CA TYR A 113 24.45 -3.23 -10.16
C TYR A 113 24.01 -4.15 -9.03
N CYS A 114 22.71 -4.36 -8.83
CA CYS A 114 22.21 -5.25 -7.80
C CYS A 114 22.47 -6.71 -8.18
N VAL A 115 23.10 -7.45 -7.26
CA VAL A 115 23.47 -8.86 -7.43
C VAL A 115 22.70 -9.81 -6.52
N SER A 116 21.82 -9.29 -5.67
CA SER A 116 20.97 -10.11 -4.79
C SER A 116 20.08 -11.04 -5.59
N GLU A 117 19.66 -12.15 -5.01
CA GLU A 117 18.75 -13.11 -5.65
C GLU A 117 17.46 -12.43 -6.10
N ALA A 118 16.88 -11.55 -5.28
CA ALA A 118 15.71 -10.75 -5.63
C ALA A 118 15.92 -9.99 -6.94
N CYS A 119 17.03 -9.25 -7.06
CA CYS A 119 17.35 -8.48 -8.26
C CYS A 119 17.62 -9.33 -9.50
N THR A 120 17.92 -10.63 -9.36
CA THR A 120 18.09 -11.52 -10.54
C THR A 120 16.74 -11.93 -11.12
N ARG A 121 15.67 -11.86 -10.35
CA ARG A 121 14.30 -12.22 -10.75
C ARG A 121 13.50 -11.05 -11.28
N HIS A 122 13.93 -9.82 -11.02
CA HIS A 122 13.21 -8.59 -11.34
C HIS A 122 13.91 -7.77 -12.42
N ARG A 123 13.15 -6.84 -13.04
CA ARG A 123 13.71 -5.88 -13.99
C ARG A 123 14.63 -4.93 -13.23
N LYS A 124 15.74 -4.58 -13.88
CA LYS A 124 16.76 -3.68 -13.30
C LYS A 124 16.88 -2.41 -14.12
N PHE A 125 16.92 -1.29 -13.46
CA PHE A 125 17.17 0.01 -14.07
C PHE A 125 18.62 0.11 -14.57
N LYS A 126 18.75 0.54 -15.82
CA LYS A 126 20.04 0.72 -16.49
C LYS A 126 20.32 2.21 -16.63
N ALA A 127 20.93 2.81 -15.61
CA ALA A 127 21.23 4.23 -15.53
C ALA A 127 21.99 4.74 -16.77
N PHE A 128 22.97 3.95 -17.26
CA PHE A 128 23.77 4.28 -18.44
C PHE A 128 22.97 4.38 -19.76
N LYS A 129 21.71 3.91 -19.77
CA LYS A 129 20.82 4.03 -20.93
C LYS A 129 19.93 5.26 -20.88
N SER A 130 19.84 5.95 -19.75
CA SER A 130 19.00 7.13 -19.61
C SER A 130 19.80 8.41 -19.84
N SER A 131 19.37 9.20 -20.80
CA SER A 131 19.99 10.51 -21.08
C SER A 131 19.59 11.60 -20.09
N THR A 132 18.58 11.35 -19.25
CA THR A 132 18.05 12.27 -18.23
C THR A 132 18.46 11.88 -16.81
N TYR A 133 19.21 10.78 -16.68
CA TYR A 133 19.69 10.30 -15.39
C TYR A 133 20.68 11.27 -14.73
N THR A 134 20.49 11.49 -13.44
CA THR A 134 21.40 12.24 -12.59
C THR A 134 21.69 11.46 -11.32
N GLN A 135 22.96 11.16 -11.07
CA GLN A 135 23.38 10.52 -9.84
C GLN A 135 23.39 11.53 -8.70
N VAL A 136 22.68 11.26 -7.62
CA VAL A 136 22.75 12.03 -6.36
C VAL A 136 23.87 11.49 -5.48
N GLY A 137 24.06 10.17 -5.47
CA GLY A 137 25.20 9.51 -4.82
C GLY A 137 25.06 9.31 -3.31
N LYS A 138 23.94 9.71 -2.69
CA LYS A 138 23.63 9.44 -1.30
C LYS A 138 23.34 7.94 -1.13
N VAL A 139 24.03 7.28 -0.19
CA VAL A 139 23.71 5.89 0.17
C VAL A 139 22.43 5.88 0.98
N ILE A 140 21.53 4.99 0.63
CA ILE A 140 20.21 4.85 1.25
C ILE A 140 20.00 3.46 1.84
N SER A 141 19.17 3.38 2.87
CA SER A 141 18.85 2.15 3.58
C SER A 141 17.41 2.22 4.05
N ILE A 142 16.51 1.50 3.39
CA ILE A 142 15.09 1.49 3.74
C ILE A 142 14.76 0.14 4.38
N GLN A 143 14.14 0.19 5.56
CA GLN A 143 13.72 -0.99 6.31
C GLN A 143 12.21 -1.13 6.24
N TYR A 144 11.74 -2.26 5.77
CA TYR A 144 10.35 -2.70 5.80
C TYR A 144 10.15 -3.77 6.87
N GLY A 145 8.92 -4.08 7.25
CA GLY A 145 8.62 -5.09 8.28
C GLY A 145 9.20 -6.46 7.96
N THR A 146 9.21 -6.87 6.70
CA THR A 146 9.69 -8.19 6.26
C THR A 146 10.82 -8.12 5.24
N GLY A 147 11.24 -6.92 4.82
CA GLY A 147 12.27 -6.72 3.81
C GLY A 147 13.18 -5.54 4.14
N HIS A 148 14.31 -5.50 3.51
CA HIS A 148 15.28 -4.42 3.63
C HIS A 148 15.94 -4.18 2.28
N MET A 149 16.21 -2.92 1.96
CA MET A 149 16.98 -2.57 0.76
C MET A 149 18.10 -1.59 1.10
N LEU A 150 19.23 -1.80 0.48
CA LEU A 150 20.33 -0.85 0.39
C LEU A 150 20.45 -0.35 -1.04
N GLY A 151 20.72 0.92 -1.21
CA GLY A 151 20.79 1.51 -2.53
C GLY A 151 21.56 2.82 -2.57
N ILE A 152 21.44 3.48 -3.70
CA ILE A 152 22.02 4.78 -3.98
C ILE A 152 20.92 5.68 -4.55
N MET A 153 20.85 6.91 -4.07
CA MET A 153 19.88 7.90 -4.54
C MET A 153 20.24 8.44 -5.92
N ALA A 154 19.23 8.56 -6.77
CA ALA A 154 19.32 9.12 -8.11
C ALA A 154 18.10 10.00 -8.43
N LYS A 155 18.16 10.70 -9.56
CA LYS A 155 17.04 11.44 -10.16
C LYS A 155 16.90 11.08 -11.63
N ASP A 156 15.65 10.98 -12.09
CA ASP A 156 15.37 10.81 -13.52
C ASP A 156 13.93 11.27 -13.84
N VAL A 157 13.57 11.15 -15.10
CA VAL A 157 12.18 11.33 -15.56
C VAL A 157 11.36 10.13 -15.13
N LEU A 158 10.24 10.40 -14.44
CA LEU A 158 9.27 9.40 -14.05
C LEU A 158 7.97 9.57 -14.85
N LYS A 159 7.44 8.46 -15.36
CA LYS A 159 6.13 8.38 -15.98
C LYS A 159 5.22 7.48 -15.15
N VAL A 160 4.05 8.01 -14.77
CA VAL A 160 2.99 7.28 -14.05
C VAL A 160 1.70 7.44 -14.82
N GLY A 161 1.20 6.38 -15.45
CA GLY A 161 0.15 6.48 -16.47
C GLY A 161 0.60 7.39 -17.61
N ASP A 162 -0.17 8.43 -17.90
CA ASP A 162 0.18 9.44 -18.90
C ASP A 162 0.89 10.69 -18.32
N LEU A 163 1.07 10.74 -17.01
CA LEU A 163 1.78 11.84 -16.35
C LEU A 163 3.28 11.64 -16.44
N VAL A 164 3.99 12.72 -16.76
CA VAL A 164 5.45 12.76 -16.79
C VAL A 164 5.96 13.85 -15.88
N VAL A 165 6.83 13.50 -14.94
CA VAL A 165 7.55 14.43 -14.07
C VAL A 165 9.05 14.33 -14.34
N THR A 166 9.75 15.44 -14.17
CA THR A 166 11.22 15.52 -14.27
C THR A 166 11.85 15.53 -12.90
N ASP A 167 13.11 15.15 -12.83
CA ASP A 167 13.91 15.21 -11.61
C ASP A 167 13.30 14.50 -10.41
N GLN A 168 12.54 13.40 -10.66
CA GLN A 168 12.03 12.58 -9.57
C GLN A 168 13.16 11.84 -8.88
N GLU A 169 13.27 12.04 -7.59
CA GLU A 169 14.18 11.27 -6.74
C GLU A 169 13.69 9.85 -6.56
N PHE A 170 14.60 8.89 -6.60
CA PHE A 170 14.33 7.48 -6.33
C PHE A 170 15.59 6.75 -5.88
N GLY A 171 15.38 5.65 -5.16
CA GLY A 171 16.44 4.75 -4.77
C GLY A 171 16.73 3.72 -5.86
N GLU A 172 18.00 3.56 -6.22
CA GLU A 172 18.47 2.40 -6.97
C GLU A 172 19.00 1.36 -5.99
N SER A 173 18.29 0.25 -5.79
CA SER A 173 18.78 -0.79 -4.88
C SER A 173 20.01 -1.49 -5.45
N VAL A 174 20.98 -1.76 -4.60
CA VAL A 174 22.18 -2.56 -4.91
C VAL A 174 22.20 -3.87 -4.11
N TYR A 175 21.38 -3.96 -3.07
CA TYR A 175 21.26 -5.13 -2.24
C TYR A 175 19.86 -5.24 -1.61
N GLU A 176 19.19 -6.35 -1.86
CA GLU A 176 17.86 -6.70 -1.37
C GLU A 176 17.93 -8.08 -0.71
N PRO A 177 18.30 -8.17 0.57
CA PRO A 177 18.41 -9.43 1.26
C PRO A 177 17.03 -10.01 1.63
N GLY A 178 16.96 -11.34 1.62
CA GLY A 178 15.80 -12.08 2.10
C GLY A 178 14.75 -12.41 1.05
N PHE A 179 13.84 -13.29 1.42
CA PHE A 179 12.87 -13.89 0.49
C PHE A 179 11.70 -12.98 0.13
N THR A 180 11.43 -11.92 0.90
CA THR A 180 10.29 -11.02 0.66
C THR A 180 10.31 -10.45 -0.75
N PHE A 181 11.45 -9.91 -1.17
CA PHE A 181 11.59 -9.38 -2.52
C PHE A 181 11.89 -10.47 -3.55
N VAL A 182 12.51 -11.59 -3.16
CA VAL A 182 12.74 -12.74 -4.05
C VAL A 182 11.44 -13.32 -4.60
N LEU A 183 10.40 -13.37 -3.77
CA LEU A 183 9.10 -13.96 -4.10
C LEU A 183 8.04 -12.93 -4.47
N GLY A 184 8.32 -11.63 -4.26
CA GLY A 184 7.46 -10.55 -4.71
C GLY A 184 7.34 -10.57 -6.25
N GLN A 185 6.15 -10.30 -6.77
CA GLN A 185 5.92 -10.21 -8.22
C GLN A 185 5.98 -8.76 -8.71
N PHE A 186 6.73 -7.92 -8.02
CA PHE A 186 6.93 -6.50 -8.32
C PHE A 186 8.43 -6.17 -8.30
N ASP A 187 8.82 -5.19 -9.10
CA ASP A 187 10.23 -4.78 -9.20
C ASP A 187 10.64 -3.85 -8.05
N GLY A 188 9.71 -3.02 -7.55
CA GLY A 188 10.01 -2.01 -6.53
C GLY A 188 8.76 -1.48 -5.86
N ILE A 189 8.90 -0.38 -5.14
CA ILE A 189 7.83 0.24 -4.36
C ILE A 189 7.77 1.73 -4.70
N LEU A 190 6.56 2.26 -4.85
CA LEU A 190 6.25 3.67 -4.98
C LEU A 190 5.41 4.10 -3.79
N GLY A 191 6.05 4.82 -2.86
CA GLY A 191 5.39 5.35 -1.67
C GLY A 191 4.48 6.53 -1.98
N LEU A 192 3.30 6.56 -1.34
CA LEU A 192 2.26 7.59 -1.47
C LEU A 192 1.90 8.23 -0.12
N GLY A 193 2.72 8.01 0.90
CA GLY A 193 2.62 8.66 2.21
C GLY A 193 3.02 10.13 2.18
N TYR A 194 2.95 10.78 3.34
CA TYR A 194 3.38 12.17 3.48
C TYR A 194 4.91 12.30 3.44
N PRO A 195 5.46 13.48 3.06
CA PRO A 195 6.92 13.70 3.01
C PRO A 195 7.65 13.41 4.33
N SER A 196 6.98 13.63 5.47
CA SER A 196 7.56 13.34 6.77
C SER A 196 7.76 11.84 7.06
N LEU A 197 7.18 10.96 6.23
CA LEU A 197 7.36 9.52 6.27
C LEU A 197 8.54 9.07 5.39
N ALA A 198 8.93 9.89 4.40
CA ALA A 198 10.05 9.57 3.54
C ALA A 198 11.34 9.46 4.34
N GLU A 199 12.09 8.40 4.09
CA GLU A 199 13.38 8.17 4.75
C GLU A 199 14.51 8.79 3.95
N GLU A 200 14.36 8.82 2.63
CA GLU A 200 15.49 9.04 1.74
C GLU A 200 15.20 10.08 0.65
N VAL A 201 13.98 10.15 0.12
CA VAL A 201 13.61 11.15 -0.89
C VAL A 201 13.16 12.47 -0.24
N ASP A 202 13.57 13.60 -0.80
CA ASP A 202 13.13 14.93 -0.34
C ASP A 202 11.69 15.22 -0.81
N SER A 203 11.31 14.71 -1.99
CA SER A 203 9.99 14.89 -2.58
C SER A 203 9.40 13.55 -3.04
N PRO A 204 8.45 12.97 -2.27
CA PRO A 204 7.69 11.81 -2.71
C PRO A 204 6.98 12.05 -4.04
N VAL A 205 6.67 10.96 -4.75
CA VAL A 205 6.15 11.04 -6.13
C VAL A 205 4.90 11.90 -6.24
N PHE A 206 3.94 11.77 -5.31
CA PHE A 206 2.71 12.56 -5.40
C PHE A 206 2.96 14.05 -5.10
N ASP A 207 3.94 14.37 -4.26
CA ASP A 207 4.38 15.74 -4.00
C ASP A 207 5.03 16.37 -5.22
N THR A 208 5.86 15.62 -5.94
CA THR A 208 6.43 16.06 -7.23
C THR A 208 5.34 16.29 -8.28
N LEU A 209 4.36 15.38 -8.38
CA LEU A 209 3.20 15.54 -9.29
C LEU A 209 2.42 16.82 -9.01
N MET A 210 2.17 17.13 -7.73
CA MET A 210 1.49 18.36 -7.31
C MET A 210 2.35 19.59 -7.59
N ALA A 211 3.62 19.58 -7.22
CA ALA A 211 4.54 20.71 -7.42
C ALA A 211 4.71 21.07 -8.91
N GLN A 212 4.76 20.07 -9.78
CA GLN A 212 4.84 20.24 -11.23
C GLN A 212 3.45 20.41 -11.89
N LYS A 213 2.37 20.54 -11.11
CA LYS A 213 1.00 20.78 -11.59
C LYS A 213 0.54 19.73 -12.60
N LYS A 214 0.91 18.47 -12.37
CA LYS A 214 0.53 17.34 -13.26
C LYS A 214 -0.85 16.77 -12.92
N VAL A 215 -1.36 17.01 -11.73
CA VAL A 215 -2.71 16.61 -11.30
C VAL A 215 -3.61 17.83 -11.17
N THR A 216 -4.88 17.68 -11.56
CA THR A 216 -5.88 18.76 -11.51
C THR A 216 -6.33 19.06 -10.08
N GLN A 217 -6.43 18.03 -9.26
CA GLN A 217 -6.73 18.13 -7.84
C GLN A 217 -5.66 17.38 -7.05
N PRO A 218 -5.30 17.83 -5.85
CA PRO A 218 -4.31 17.16 -5.01
C PRO A 218 -4.90 15.91 -4.33
N ILE A 219 -5.49 15.05 -5.13
CA ILE A 219 -6.25 13.86 -4.72
C ILE A 219 -5.76 12.67 -5.52
N PHE A 220 -5.63 11.52 -4.86
CA PHE A 220 -5.57 10.22 -5.51
C PHE A 220 -6.55 9.25 -4.83
N SER A 221 -6.98 8.23 -5.56
CA SER A 221 -7.98 7.30 -5.04
C SER A 221 -7.73 5.87 -5.52
N PHE A 222 -8.13 4.91 -4.69
CA PHE A 222 -8.00 3.49 -4.94
C PHE A 222 -9.36 2.81 -5.04
N TYR A 223 -9.47 1.99 -6.07
CA TYR A 223 -10.49 0.96 -6.22
C TYR A 223 -9.80 -0.40 -6.26
N LEU A 224 -10.15 -1.31 -5.36
CA LEU A 224 -9.64 -2.69 -5.35
C LEU A 224 -10.81 -3.66 -5.50
N SER A 225 -10.78 -4.50 -6.55
CA SER A 225 -11.83 -5.47 -6.79
C SER A 225 -11.57 -6.78 -6.03
N ARG A 226 -12.58 -7.28 -5.35
CA ARG A 226 -12.50 -8.61 -4.70
C ARG A 226 -12.70 -9.76 -5.66
N LYS A 227 -13.31 -9.51 -6.82
CA LYS A 227 -13.60 -10.54 -7.84
C LYS A 227 -12.54 -10.52 -8.92
N LYS A 228 -11.97 -11.68 -9.22
CA LYS A 228 -11.16 -11.86 -10.43
C LYS A 228 -12.06 -11.74 -11.64
N SER A 229 -11.72 -10.84 -12.56
CA SER A 229 -12.39 -10.69 -13.84
C SER A 229 -11.35 -10.76 -14.95
N SER A 230 -11.58 -11.58 -15.96
CA SER A 230 -10.72 -11.63 -17.14
C SER A 230 -10.90 -10.41 -18.07
N ALA A 231 -11.95 -9.61 -17.87
CA ALA A 231 -12.32 -8.50 -18.76
C ALA A 231 -11.97 -7.11 -18.21
N ASN A 232 -11.76 -6.97 -16.91
CA ASN A 232 -11.49 -5.67 -16.26
C ASN A 232 -10.25 -5.75 -15.37
N PRO A 233 -9.52 -4.65 -15.16
CA PRO A 233 -8.45 -4.61 -14.18
C PRO A 233 -8.98 -4.98 -12.78
N GLU A 234 -8.19 -5.68 -12.02
CA GLU A 234 -8.54 -6.13 -10.68
C GLU A 234 -8.49 -4.99 -9.64
N GLY A 235 -8.03 -3.82 -10.05
CA GLY A 235 -8.03 -2.57 -9.28
C GLY A 235 -7.59 -1.40 -10.15
N GLU A 236 -7.80 -0.20 -9.62
CA GLU A 236 -7.34 1.04 -10.26
C GLU A 236 -6.82 2.02 -9.20
N LEU A 237 -5.69 2.67 -9.51
CA LEU A 237 -5.25 3.91 -8.89
C LEU A 237 -5.61 5.07 -9.82
N LEU A 238 -6.31 6.05 -9.30
CA LEU A 238 -6.69 7.26 -10.03
C LEU A 238 -5.93 8.46 -9.46
N LEU A 239 -5.31 9.25 -10.33
CA LEU A 239 -4.60 10.47 -9.96
C LEU A 239 -5.36 11.70 -10.43
N GLY A 240 -5.51 12.68 -9.56
CA GLY A 240 -6.14 13.96 -9.84
C GLY A 240 -7.66 14.02 -9.62
N GLY A 241 -8.26 13.00 -8.98
CA GLY A 241 -9.69 13.01 -8.68
C GLY A 241 -10.28 11.65 -8.32
N VAL A 242 -11.58 11.49 -8.54
CA VAL A 242 -12.38 10.30 -8.24
C VAL A 242 -13.22 9.89 -9.46
N ASP A 243 -13.65 8.64 -9.51
CA ASP A 243 -14.61 8.16 -10.51
C ASP A 243 -15.87 7.64 -9.84
N GLU A 244 -16.98 8.35 -10.05
CA GLU A 244 -18.30 7.99 -9.50
C GLU A 244 -18.84 6.64 -10.02
N ALA A 245 -18.27 6.11 -11.09
CA ALA A 245 -18.63 4.79 -11.59
C ALA A 245 -18.10 3.66 -10.68
N LEU A 246 -17.12 3.91 -9.82
CA LEU A 246 -16.45 2.90 -9.00
C LEU A 246 -17.03 2.77 -7.58
N TYR A 247 -17.92 3.67 -7.16
CA TYR A 247 -18.52 3.64 -5.84
C TYR A 247 -20.00 4.01 -5.84
N THR A 248 -20.66 3.89 -4.69
CA THR A 248 -22.07 4.25 -4.51
C THR A 248 -22.22 5.21 -3.32
N GLY A 249 -23.24 6.06 -3.38
CA GLY A 249 -23.52 7.03 -2.31
C GLY A 249 -22.47 8.14 -2.20
N PRO A 250 -22.53 8.95 -1.14
CA PRO A 250 -21.58 10.04 -0.93
C PRO A 250 -20.25 9.52 -0.38
N ILE A 251 -19.16 10.23 -0.70
CA ILE A 251 -17.87 10.05 -0.02
C ILE A 251 -17.93 10.72 1.36
N HIS A 252 -17.71 9.96 2.41
CA HIS A 252 -17.61 10.47 3.77
C HIS A 252 -16.14 10.70 4.16
N TRP A 253 -15.84 11.90 4.62
CA TRP A 253 -14.48 12.34 4.89
C TRP A 253 -14.10 12.19 6.36
N VAL A 254 -12.89 11.70 6.59
CA VAL A 254 -12.28 11.51 7.90
C VAL A 254 -10.98 12.34 7.94
N PRO A 255 -10.82 13.29 8.88
CA PRO A 255 -9.61 14.10 8.96
C PRO A 255 -8.37 13.25 9.27
N VAL A 256 -7.24 13.58 8.65
CA VAL A 256 -5.93 13.04 9.02
C VAL A 256 -5.53 13.65 10.37
N THR A 257 -5.16 12.77 11.30
CA THR A 257 -4.78 13.16 12.66
C THR A 257 -3.29 13.40 12.83
N GLN A 258 -2.47 12.76 11.98
CA GLN A 258 -1.02 12.93 11.93
C GLN A 258 -0.53 12.73 10.49
N LYS A 259 0.27 13.68 9.98
CA LYS A 259 0.76 13.72 8.61
C LYS A 259 2.11 13.01 8.46
N ASN A 260 2.16 11.72 8.74
CA ASN A 260 3.25 10.79 8.40
C ASN A 260 2.64 9.73 7.49
N PHE A 261 1.97 8.77 8.11
CA PHE A 261 1.00 7.91 7.43
C PHE A 261 -0.29 8.68 7.12
N TRP A 262 -1.16 8.09 6.36
CA TRP A 262 -2.56 8.49 6.26
C TRP A 262 -3.30 8.04 7.52
N GLN A 263 -2.96 8.68 8.64
CA GLN A 263 -3.44 8.32 9.97
C GLN A 263 -4.76 9.02 10.27
N ILE A 264 -5.74 8.22 10.69
CA ILE A 264 -7.11 8.67 11.01
C ILE A 264 -7.53 8.15 12.39
N LYS A 265 -8.64 8.69 12.91
CA LYS A 265 -9.25 8.19 14.15
C LYS A 265 -10.34 7.17 13.84
N ILE A 266 -10.34 6.04 14.55
CA ILE A 266 -11.49 5.13 14.69
C ILE A 266 -12.25 5.53 15.94
N ASP A 267 -13.57 5.75 15.82
CA ASP A 267 -14.42 6.07 16.97
C ASP A 267 -14.78 4.83 17.78
N SER A 268 -15.06 3.72 17.10
CA SER A 268 -15.32 2.42 17.72
C SER A 268 -15.28 1.27 16.70
N ILE A 269 -15.02 0.05 17.17
CA ILE A 269 -15.20 -1.19 16.40
C ILE A 269 -16.24 -2.06 17.12
N LYS A 270 -17.27 -2.48 16.37
CA LYS A 270 -18.37 -3.29 16.89
C LYS A 270 -18.39 -4.65 16.23
N VAL A 271 -18.53 -5.69 17.04
CA VAL A 271 -18.78 -7.06 16.60
C VAL A 271 -20.23 -7.40 16.93
N GLN A 272 -21.03 -7.80 15.93
CA GLN A 272 -22.49 -8.05 16.07
C GLN A 272 -23.25 -6.89 16.75
N GLY A 273 -22.87 -5.65 16.46
CA GLY A 273 -23.51 -4.45 17.02
C GLY A 273 -23.04 -4.06 18.43
N THR A 274 -22.30 -4.91 19.13
CA THR A 274 -21.71 -4.59 20.43
C THR A 274 -20.38 -3.90 20.27
N SER A 275 -20.16 -2.74 20.94
CA SER A 275 -18.90 -2.04 20.94
C SER A 275 -17.86 -2.86 21.70
N THR A 276 -16.83 -3.32 20.98
CA THR A 276 -15.88 -4.30 21.52
C THR A 276 -14.48 -3.72 21.61
N PHE A 277 -14.06 -2.93 20.61
CA PHE A 277 -12.73 -2.32 20.57
C PHE A 277 -12.83 -0.81 20.31
N CYS A 278 -11.76 -0.09 20.61
CA CYS A 278 -11.70 1.37 20.44
C CYS A 278 -12.87 2.10 21.11
N THR A 279 -13.34 1.67 22.28
CA THR A 279 -14.52 2.24 22.95
C THR A 279 -14.36 3.71 23.34
N THR A 280 -13.13 4.17 23.49
CA THR A 280 -12.76 5.59 23.74
C THR A 280 -12.12 6.24 22.52
N GLY A 281 -12.15 5.56 21.38
CA GLY A 281 -11.43 5.92 20.16
C GLY A 281 -10.00 5.37 20.13
N CYS A 282 -9.50 5.09 18.94
CA CYS A 282 -8.11 4.70 18.69
C CYS A 282 -7.64 5.26 17.35
N GLN A 283 -6.39 5.04 17.01
CA GLN A 283 -5.77 5.51 15.77
C GLN A 283 -5.63 4.37 14.78
N ALA A 284 -5.74 4.68 13.51
CA ALA A 284 -5.47 3.75 12.41
C ALA A 284 -4.71 4.44 11.29
N ILE A 285 -4.01 3.66 10.49
CA ILE A 285 -3.47 4.09 9.20
C ILE A 285 -4.24 3.40 8.07
N VAL A 286 -4.41 4.09 6.96
CA VAL A 286 -5.01 3.53 5.74
C VAL A 286 -3.87 3.17 4.81
N ASP A 287 -3.67 1.88 4.56
CA ASP A 287 -2.44 1.37 3.99
C ASP A 287 -2.69 0.38 2.84
N THR A 288 -2.40 0.81 1.61
CA THR A 288 -2.52 0.00 0.39
C THR A 288 -1.35 -0.98 0.20
N GLY A 289 -0.30 -0.87 0.98
CA GLY A 289 0.82 -1.82 1.03
C GLY A 289 0.57 -3.02 1.94
N THR A 290 -0.52 -3.00 2.72
CA THR A 290 -0.92 -4.07 3.64
C THR A 290 -2.24 -4.70 3.18
N SER A 291 -2.27 -6.03 2.99
CA SER A 291 -3.51 -6.70 2.56
C SER A 291 -4.52 -6.88 3.68
N LEU A 292 -4.08 -7.10 4.91
CA LEU A 292 -4.93 -7.47 6.04
C LEU A 292 -5.35 -6.25 6.86
N ILE A 293 -6.33 -6.44 7.74
CA ILE A 293 -6.58 -5.48 8.80
C ILE A 293 -5.67 -5.85 9.97
N GLY A 294 -4.72 -4.97 10.27
CA GLY A 294 -3.82 -5.10 11.41
C GLY A 294 -4.37 -4.44 12.67
N GLY A 295 -4.02 -4.98 13.82
CA GLY A 295 -4.34 -4.35 15.11
C GLY A 295 -3.53 -4.89 16.28
N PRO A 296 -3.64 -4.26 17.45
CA PRO A 296 -2.93 -4.68 18.65
C PRO A 296 -3.18 -6.15 18.99
N THR A 297 -2.14 -6.87 19.39
CA THR A 297 -2.19 -8.32 19.62
C THR A 297 -3.35 -8.74 20.52
N GLY A 298 -3.58 -8.04 21.63
CA GLY A 298 -4.67 -8.36 22.54
C GLY A 298 -6.05 -8.22 21.91
N ASP A 299 -6.28 -7.17 21.15
CA ASP A 299 -7.54 -6.90 20.45
C ASP A 299 -7.77 -7.93 19.34
N ILE A 300 -6.74 -8.25 18.56
CA ILE A 300 -6.83 -9.23 17.45
C ILE A 300 -7.09 -10.63 17.99
N ILE A 301 -6.42 -11.08 19.05
CA ILE A 301 -6.68 -12.39 19.66
C ILE A 301 -8.15 -12.49 20.10
N LEU A 302 -8.68 -11.47 20.77
CA LEU A 302 -10.08 -11.44 21.16
C LEU A 302 -11.02 -11.41 19.94
N LEU A 303 -10.68 -10.62 18.91
CA LEU A 303 -11.45 -10.57 17.67
C LEU A 303 -11.51 -11.95 16.99
N GLN A 304 -10.37 -12.65 16.89
CA GLN A 304 -10.30 -14.00 16.32
C GLN A 304 -11.20 -14.98 17.10
N GLN A 305 -11.22 -14.90 18.44
CA GLN A 305 -12.12 -15.71 19.26
C GLN A 305 -13.59 -15.39 18.99
N LEU A 306 -13.94 -14.09 18.86
CA LEU A 306 -15.32 -13.66 18.60
C LEU A 306 -15.84 -14.11 17.23
N ILE A 307 -14.99 -14.20 16.22
CA ILE A 307 -15.35 -14.74 14.90
C ILE A 307 -15.21 -16.26 14.81
N GLY A 308 -14.78 -16.93 15.89
CA GLY A 308 -14.62 -18.39 15.95
C GLY A 308 -13.47 -18.92 15.12
N ALA A 309 -12.43 -18.11 14.93
CA ALA A 309 -11.21 -18.50 14.21
C ALA A 309 -10.26 -19.29 15.11
N SER A 310 -9.57 -20.27 14.53
CA SER A 310 -8.58 -21.11 15.20
C SER A 310 -7.18 -20.79 14.69
N PRO A 311 -6.16 -20.69 15.56
CA PRO A 311 -4.79 -20.44 15.14
C PRO A 311 -4.19 -21.66 14.46
N THR A 312 -3.36 -21.42 13.45
CA THR A 312 -2.49 -22.44 12.82
C THR A 312 -1.09 -22.40 13.45
N SER A 313 -0.30 -23.42 13.20
CA SER A 313 1.12 -23.46 13.61
C SER A 313 1.96 -22.34 12.99
N MET A 314 1.47 -21.72 11.92
CA MET A 314 2.15 -20.66 11.17
C MET A 314 1.72 -19.24 11.64
N GLY A 315 0.97 -19.13 12.75
CA GLY A 315 0.52 -17.84 13.28
C GLY A 315 -0.63 -17.19 12.50
N GLU A 316 -1.23 -17.90 11.55
CA GLU A 316 -2.44 -17.48 10.84
C GLU A 316 -3.68 -18.01 11.57
N PHE A 317 -4.83 -17.44 11.27
CA PHE A 317 -6.09 -17.88 11.81
C PHE A 317 -7.01 -18.38 10.70
N VAL A 318 -7.68 -19.50 10.92
CA VAL A 318 -8.61 -20.11 9.97
C VAL A 318 -9.99 -20.21 10.56
N VAL A 319 -11.01 -20.09 9.71
CA VAL A 319 -12.42 -20.31 10.04
C VAL A 319 -12.96 -21.45 9.19
N ASP A 320 -14.03 -22.10 9.66
CA ASP A 320 -14.73 -23.10 8.86
C ASP A 320 -15.41 -22.43 7.65
N CYS A 321 -15.01 -22.82 6.44
CA CYS A 321 -15.52 -22.25 5.19
C CYS A 321 -17.04 -22.39 5.04
N VAL A 322 -17.64 -23.47 5.58
CA VAL A 322 -19.10 -23.70 5.54
C VAL A 322 -19.85 -22.68 6.39
N ARG A 323 -19.19 -22.15 7.43
CA ARG A 323 -19.80 -21.21 8.37
C ARG A 323 -19.61 -19.73 8.02
N VAL A 324 -18.92 -19.40 6.95
CA VAL A 324 -18.55 -17.99 6.62
C VAL A 324 -19.79 -17.09 6.62
N THR A 325 -20.89 -17.48 6.00
CA THR A 325 -22.13 -16.68 5.93
C THR A 325 -22.81 -16.47 7.29
N SER A 326 -22.46 -17.25 8.31
CA SER A 326 -23.01 -17.15 9.67
C SER A 326 -22.09 -16.43 10.65
N LEU A 327 -20.90 -16.02 10.21
CA LEU A 327 -19.96 -15.26 11.05
C LEU A 327 -20.50 -13.86 11.35
N PRO A 328 -20.00 -13.19 12.40
CA PRO A 328 -20.46 -11.86 12.78
C PRO A 328 -20.03 -10.78 11.80
N GLN A 329 -20.91 -9.82 11.55
CA GLN A 329 -20.52 -8.56 10.90
C GLN A 329 -19.66 -7.73 11.85
N ILE A 330 -18.58 -7.16 11.33
CA ILE A 330 -17.70 -6.23 12.04
C ILE A 330 -17.93 -4.83 11.49
N THR A 331 -18.18 -3.86 12.34
CA THR A 331 -18.49 -2.48 11.92
C THR A 331 -17.47 -1.52 12.51
N PHE A 332 -16.72 -0.85 11.64
CA PHE A 332 -15.87 0.27 12.00
C PHE A 332 -16.70 1.55 12.00
N THR A 333 -16.50 2.42 12.97
CA THR A 333 -17.10 3.76 12.97
C THR A 333 -15.98 4.78 12.83
N LEU A 334 -16.02 5.57 11.77
CA LEU A 334 -15.02 6.59 11.44
C LEU A 334 -15.74 7.93 11.27
N ASN A 335 -15.37 8.92 12.06
CA ASN A 335 -16.00 10.25 12.06
C ASN A 335 -17.54 10.19 12.07
N GLY A 336 -18.11 9.35 12.94
CA GLY A 336 -19.55 9.17 13.11
C GLY A 336 -20.24 8.27 12.07
N VAL A 337 -19.56 7.89 10.98
CA VAL A 337 -20.11 7.06 9.90
C VAL A 337 -19.73 5.59 10.12
N LYS A 338 -20.70 4.68 9.88
CA LYS A 338 -20.51 3.25 10.03
C LYS A 338 -20.06 2.59 8.74
N TYR A 339 -19.03 1.76 8.83
CA TYR A 339 -18.44 0.96 7.75
C TYR A 339 -18.56 -0.52 8.09
N PRO A 340 -19.64 -1.18 7.68
CA PRO A 340 -19.84 -2.60 7.96
C PRO A 340 -18.98 -3.47 7.06
N LEU A 341 -18.27 -4.43 7.65
CA LEU A 341 -17.56 -5.51 6.98
C LEU A 341 -18.32 -6.80 7.16
N PRO A 342 -19.04 -7.31 6.15
CA PRO A 342 -19.63 -8.62 6.22
C PRO A 342 -18.55 -9.72 6.20
N PRO A 343 -18.87 -10.94 6.63
CA PRO A 343 -17.89 -12.03 6.70
C PRO A 343 -17.14 -12.28 5.39
N GLU A 344 -17.81 -12.18 4.27
CA GLU A 344 -17.24 -12.38 2.93
C GLU A 344 -16.15 -11.36 2.60
N SER A 345 -16.12 -10.23 3.29
CA SER A 345 -15.10 -9.18 3.08
C SER A 345 -13.85 -9.43 3.90
N TYR A 346 -13.96 -10.01 5.12
CA TYR A 346 -12.81 -10.26 5.98
C TYR A 346 -12.36 -11.72 6.03
N VAL A 347 -13.04 -12.65 5.34
CA VAL A 347 -12.58 -14.04 5.17
C VAL A 347 -12.01 -14.23 3.78
N ARG A 348 -10.76 -14.66 3.72
CA ARG A 348 -10.06 -14.95 2.48
C ARG A 348 -10.10 -16.44 2.19
N LYS A 349 -10.61 -16.81 1.04
CA LYS A 349 -10.67 -18.20 0.57
C LYS A 349 -9.45 -18.49 -0.32
N GLU A 350 -8.70 -19.53 0.02
CA GLU A 350 -7.58 -20.02 -0.77
C GLU A 350 -7.74 -21.51 -1.03
N VAL A 351 -7.31 -21.98 -2.20
CA VAL A 351 -7.28 -23.40 -2.53
C VAL A 351 -5.85 -23.89 -2.38
N ILE A 352 -5.61 -24.75 -1.41
CA ILE A 352 -4.29 -25.31 -1.09
C ILE A 352 -4.37 -26.83 -1.26
N SER A 353 -3.55 -27.38 -2.14
CA SER A 353 -3.56 -28.83 -2.43
C SER A 353 -4.96 -29.39 -2.75
N GLY A 354 -5.78 -28.59 -3.46
CA GLY A 354 -7.15 -28.95 -3.82
C GLY A 354 -8.21 -28.83 -2.71
N GLN A 355 -7.83 -28.33 -1.54
CA GLN A 355 -8.75 -28.05 -0.43
C GLN A 355 -8.99 -26.55 -0.27
N GLU A 356 -10.27 -26.15 -0.09
CA GLU A 356 -10.61 -24.77 0.23
C GLU A 356 -10.32 -24.50 1.72
N ILE A 357 -9.49 -23.52 1.99
CA ILE A 357 -9.15 -23.04 3.34
C ILE A 357 -9.56 -21.58 3.47
N CYS A 358 -10.22 -21.25 4.55
CA CYS A 358 -10.75 -19.92 4.84
C CYS A 358 -9.91 -19.24 5.92
N PHE A 359 -9.10 -18.27 5.52
CA PHE A 359 -8.24 -17.50 6.41
C PHE A 359 -8.93 -16.23 6.91
N SER A 360 -8.72 -15.90 8.17
CA SER A 360 -9.09 -14.60 8.72
C SER A 360 -8.29 -13.47 8.04
N GLY A 361 -8.97 -12.40 7.71
CA GLY A 361 -8.37 -11.17 7.19
C GLY A 361 -7.83 -10.22 8.28
N PHE A 362 -7.70 -10.70 9.52
CA PHE A 362 -7.15 -9.93 10.63
C PHE A 362 -5.83 -10.52 11.08
N GLN A 363 -4.88 -9.63 11.42
CA GLN A 363 -3.55 -10.01 11.87
C GLN A 363 -3.10 -9.16 13.05
N ALA A 364 -2.46 -9.79 14.04
CA ALA A 364 -1.81 -9.06 15.12
C ALA A 364 -0.57 -8.32 14.60
N MET A 365 -0.50 -7.04 14.92
CA MET A 365 0.60 -6.16 14.53
C MET A 365 0.83 -5.15 15.65
N GLU A 366 2.02 -5.20 16.25
CA GLU A 366 2.40 -4.25 17.30
C GLU A 366 2.95 -2.97 16.66
N MET A 367 2.06 -2.05 16.39
CA MET A 367 2.39 -0.68 16.01
C MET A 367 1.98 0.29 17.08
N SER A 368 2.83 1.25 17.33
CA SER A 368 2.51 2.33 18.25
C SER A 368 2.78 3.70 17.63
N SER A 369 1.92 4.64 17.97
CA SER A 369 2.12 6.06 17.70
C SER A 369 2.28 6.82 19.02
N ARG A 370 2.56 8.11 18.94
CA ARG A 370 2.50 8.99 20.12
C ARG A 370 1.12 9.01 20.79
N GLN A 371 0.08 8.57 20.08
CA GLN A 371 -1.32 8.55 20.51
C GLN A 371 -1.80 7.15 20.93
N GLY A 372 -0.88 6.18 21.04
CA GLY A 372 -1.18 4.81 21.44
C GLY A 372 -1.06 3.79 20.29
N PRO A 373 -1.54 2.56 20.52
CA PRO A 373 -1.51 1.49 19.53
C PRO A 373 -2.25 1.88 18.24
N LEU A 374 -1.74 1.43 17.10
CA LEU A 374 -2.32 1.67 15.78
C LEU A 374 -3.05 0.44 15.25
N TRP A 375 -4.18 0.69 14.60
CA TRP A 375 -4.79 -0.25 13.66
C TRP A 375 -4.29 0.04 12.25
N ILE A 376 -4.38 -0.95 11.37
CA ILE A 376 -4.07 -0.81 9.94
C ILE A 376 -5.30 -1.23 9.16
N LEU A 377 -5.80 -0.34 8.32
CA LEU A 377 -6.88 -0.60 7.37
C LEU A 377 -6.25 -0.88 6.00
N GLY A 378 -5.96 -2.16 5.74
CA GLY A 378 -5.36 -2.63 4.48
C GLY A 378 -6.40 -3.03 3.43
N ASP A 379 -5.97 -3.84 2.43
CA ASP A 379 -6.80 -4.19 1.26
C ASP A 379 -8.15 -4.83 1.64
N VAL A 380 -8.22 -5.59 2.74
CA VAL A 380 -9.50 -6.14 3.25
C VAL A 380 -10.52 -5.04 3.51
N PHE A 381 -10.10 -3.87 4.00
CA PHE A 381 -10.96 -2.71 4.20
C PHE A 381 -11.13 -1.90 2.90
N ILE A 382 -10.04 -1.62 2.20
CA ILE A 382 -10.00 -0.76 1.00
C ILE A 382 -10.79 -1.40 -0.17
N SER A 383 -10.82 -2.74 -0.27
CA SER A 383 -11.61 -3.41 -1.30
C SER A 383 -13.13 -3.39 -1.04
N GLU A 384 -13.55 -3.14 0.19
CA GLU A 384 -14.97 -2.92 0.51
C GLU A 384 -15.38 -1.47 0.29
N PHE A 385 -14.44 -0.53 0.54
CA PHE A 385 -14.70 0.90 0.47
C PHE A 385 -13.72 1.58 -0.47
N TYR A 386 -14.26 2.15 -1.57
CA TYR A 386 -13.51 3.06 -2.43
C TYR A 386 -12.86 4.14 -1.57
N THR A 387 -11.55 4.28 -1.66
CA THR A 387 -10.78 5.10 -0.74
C THR A 387 -10.12 6.27 -1.46
N VAL A 388 -10.29 7.47 -0.94
CA VAL A 388 -9.82 8.73 -1.51
C VAL A 388 -8.87 9.42 -0.55
N PHE A 389 -7.69 9.77 -1.03
CA PHE A 389 -6.63 10.42 -0.29
C PHE A 389 -6.52 11.88 -0.75
N ASP A 390 -6.92 12.83 0.09
CA ASP A 390 -6.97 14.26 -0.23
C ASP A 390 -5.85 15.01 0.50
N ARG A 391 -4.78 15.31 -0.25
CA ARG A 391 -3.63 16.10 0.23
C ARG A 391 -3.95 17.59 0.34
N GLY A 392 -5.00 18.06 -0.36
CA GLY A 392 -5.41 19.45 -0.32
C GLY A 392 -6.10 19.85 0.97
N GLN A 393 -6.81 18.89 1.59
CA GLN A 393 -7.56 19.12 2.83
C GLN A 393 -7.12 18.17 3.96
N ASP A 394 -6.05 17.40 3.76
CA ASP A 394 -5.50 16.44 4.73
C ASP A 394 -6.59 15.53 5.33
N ARG A 395 -7.26 14.77 4.47
CA ARG A 395 -8.37 13.89 4.84
C ARG A 395 -8.42 12.65 3.99
N VAL A 396 -9.04 11.60 4.49
CA VAL A 396 -9.32 10.37 3.75
C VAL A 396 -10.82 10.23 3.57
N GLY A 397 -11.26 9.91 2.37
CA GLY A 397 -12.68 9.71 2.04
C GLY A 397 -12.98 8.24 1.78
N PHE A 398 -14.15 7.77 2.21
CA PHE A 398 -14.61 6.42 1.97
C PHE A 398 -16.04 6.41 1.43
N ALA A 399 -16.31 5.54 0.45
CA ALA A 399 -17.64 5.25 -0.04
C ALA A 399 -17.75 3.74 -0.35
N PRO A 400 -18.94 3.10 -0.29
CA PRO A 400 -19.08 1.70 -0.66
C PRO A 400 -18.60 1.46 -2.10
N ALA A 401 -17.63 0.56 -2.29
CA ALA A 401 -17.09 0.23 -3.61
C ALA A 401 -18.11 -0.56 -4.42
N ARG A 402 -18.26 -0.25 -5.71
CA ARG A 402 -19.05 -1.10 -6.62
C ARG A 402 -18.32 -2.39 -6.90
N GLN A 403 -18.93 -3.51 -6.58
CA GLN A 403 -18.38 -4.81 -6.93
C GLN A 403 -18.69 -5.14 -8.39
N THR A 404 -17.68 -5.52 -9.17
CA THR A 404 -17.85 -5.93 -10.57
C THR A 404 -18.85 -7.08 -10.67
N GLY A 405 -19.96 -6.88 -11.35
CA GLY A 405 -21.10 -7.81 -11.46
C GLY A 405 -22.46 -7.18 -11.15
N GLU A 406 -22.49 -5.95 -10.64
CA GLU A 406 -23.71 -5.18 -10.35
C GLU A 406 -24.00 -4.11 -11.44
N TRP A 407 -23.50 -4.28 -12.66
CA TRP A 407 -23.83 -3.39 -13.76
C TRP A 407 -25.25 -3.71 -14.24
N GLY A 408 -26.21 -2.93 -13.77
CA GLY A 408 -27.51 -2.70 -14.40
C GLY A 408 -28.52 -3.84 -14.29
N SER A 409 -29.44 -3.71 -13.36
CA SER A 409 -30.85 -4.05 -13.57
C SER A 409 -31.61 -2.78 -13.87
#